data_f79a147d846075cb08fcbc2d0daad8a8
#
_entry.id   f79a147d846075cb08fcbc2d0daad8a8
#
_cell.length_a   1.000
_cell.length_b   1.000
_cell.length_c   1.000
_cell.angle_alpha   90.00
_cell.angle_beta   90.00
_cell.angle_gamma   90.00
#
_symmetry.space_group_name_H-M   'P 1'
#
loop_
_entity.id
_entity.type
_entity.pdbx_description
1 polymer ?
#
loop_
_entity_poly.entity_id
_entity_poly.type
_entity_poly.pdbx_seq_one_letter_code
_entity_poly.pdbx_strand_id
1 'polypeptide(L)'
;MLFAATSMFAQKTRNLSIEVLGAQSTVGINYDSRFNGNSGFGYRVGIGYGYGNNSGLFDQCINGVGVPLELNYLLGKKNSKLELGFGVSLGVYREKETIGYVKDTGWYPDGDKKDETTWGIDYYTSSNTQFGYFLFGDIGYRYQRPSGFMFRAGISPSFNFGDKNGLNKSAFYPYVGFGWSF
;
A
#
# COMPACT_ATOMS: atom_id res chain seq x y z
N MET A 1 -10.18 50.46 26.80
CA MET A 1 -10.51 49.04 26.66
C MET A 1 -10.01 48.56 25.31
N LEU A 2 -8.82 47.95 25.29
CA LEU A 2 -8.23 47.43 24.03
C LEU A 2 -8.81 46.05 23.78
N PHE A 3 -9.62 45.90 22.75
CA PHE A 3 -9.98 44.57 22.23
C PHE A 3 -8.76 43.98 21.51
N ALA A 4 -8.06 43.12 22.19
CA ALA A 4 -7.09 42.23 21.54
C ALA A 4 -7.88 41.27 20.64
N ALA A 5 -7.96 41.57 19.35
CA ALA A 5 -8.40 40.63 18.34
C ALA A 5 -7.35 39.51 18.28
N THR A 6 -7.52 38.48 19.07
CA THR A 6 -6.83 37.22 18.87
C THR A 6 -7.30 36.69 17.54
N SER A 7 -6.47 36.85 16.49
CA SER A 7 -6.64 36.14 15.23
C SER A 7 -6.59 34.64 15.54
N MET A 8 -7.75 34.03 15.74
CA MET A 8 -7.90 32.60 15.71
C MET A 8 -7.54 32.14 14.28
N PHE A 9 -6.29 31.84 14.07
CA PHE A 9 -5.93 31.06 12.88
C PHE A 9 -6.74 29.76 12.95
N ALA A 10 -7.72 29.63 12.06
CA ALA A 10 -8.52 28.41 11.95
C ALA A 10 -7.52 27.25 11.83
N GLN A 11 -7.51 26.38 12.80
CA GLN A 11 -6.62 25.24 12.80
C GLN A 11 -6.98 24.36 11.62
N LYS A 12 -6.04 24.15 10.73
CA LYS A 12 -6.23 23.29 9.57
C LYS A 12 -6.41 21.86 10.02
N THR A 13 -7.62 21.35 9.90
CA THR A 13 -8.01 20.03 10.43
C THR A 13 -8.04 18.95 9.36
N ARG A 14 -7.92 19.33 8.10
CA ARG A 14 -8.02 18.43 6.93
C ARG A 14 -6.72 18.45 6.16
N ASN A 15 -6.38 17.30 5.59
CA ASN A 15 -5.18 17.14 4.76
C ASN A 15 -5.51 16.32 3.52
N LEU A 16 -4.90 16.68 2.42
CA LEU A 16 -4.80 15.83 1.23
C LEU A 16 -3.33 15.52 1.00
N SER A 17 -2.98 14.25 0.82
CA SER A 17 -1.59 13.83 0.69
C SER A 17 -1.41 12.70 -0.31
N ILE A 18 -0.22 12.68 -0.90
CA ILE A 18 0.29 11.53 -1.65
C ILE A 18 1.23 10.77 -0.73
N GLU A 19 1.15 9.47 -0.74
CA GLU A 19 1.97 8.57 0.05
C GLU A 19 2.57 7.49 -0.83
N VAL A 20 3.81 7.14 -0.55
CA VAL A 20 4.53 6.06 -1.20
C VAL A 20 4.81 4.99 -0.17
N LEU A 21 4.52 3.74 -0.55
CA LEU A 21 4.59 2.55 0.31
C LEU A 21 3.58 2.58 1.47
N GLY A 22 3.85 1.87 2.55
CA GLY A 22 2.94 1.77 3.70
C GLY A 22 1.63 1.07 3.36
N ALA A 23 0.56 1.51 3.97
CA ALA A 23 -0.79 0.97 3.77
C ALA A 23 -1.35 1.19 2.36
N GLN A 24 -0.73 2.07 1.57
CA GLN A 24 -1.06 2.34 0.16
C GLN A 24 -0.45 1.32 -0.81
N SER A 25 0.34 0.39 -0.30
CA SER A 25 1.15 -0.56 -1.04
C SER A 25 2.28 0.11 -1.83
N THR A 26 2.08 0.58 -3.06
CA THR A 26 3.14 1.27 -3.83
C THR A 26 2.98 2.79 -3.80
N VAL A 27 1.81 3.29 -4.15
CA VAL A 27 1.51 4.72 -4.15
C VAL A 27 0.03 4.95 -3.95
N GLY A 28 -0.35 6.01 -3.27
CA GLY A 28 -1.75 6.35 -3.08
C GLY A 28 -1.97 7.80 -2.68
N ILE A 29 -3.24 8.16 -2.68
CA ILE A 29 -3.73 9.47 -2.26
C ILE A 29 -4.57 9.28 -1.01
N ASN A 30 -4.36 10.13 -0.02
CA ASN A 30 -5.04 10.08 1.26
C ASN A 30 -5.74 11.40 1.56
N TYR A 31 -6.94 11.30 2.07
CA TYR A 31 -7.64 12.35 2.79
C TYR A 31 -7.63 12.03 4.28
N ASP A 32 -7.18 12.99 5.07
CA ASP A 32 -7.07 12.88 6.53
C ASP A 32 -7.86 14.04 7.19
N SER A 33 -8.61 13.73 8.22
CA SER A 33 -9.38 14.73 8.97
C SER A 33 -9.29 14.49 10.47
N ARG A 34 -9.19 15.59 11.23
CA ARG A 34 -9.19 15.57 12.68
C ARG A 34 -10.59 15.80 13.23
N PHE A 35 -10.93 15.12 14.31
CA PHE A 35 -12.20 15.32 14.99
C PHE A 35 -12.21 16.61 15.80
N ASN A 36 -11.05 16.97 16.37
CA ASN A 36 -10.95 18.17 17.20
C ASN A 36 -9.57 18.83 17.05
N GLY A 37 -9.55 20.05 16.51
CA GLY A 37 -8.34 20.81 16.30
C GLY A 37 -7.36 20.16 15.31
N ASN A 38 -6.05 20.36 15.51
CA ASN A 38 -5.00 19.84 14.63
C ASN A 38 -4.18 18.70 15.25
N SER A 39 -4.63 18.15 16.37
CA SER A 39 -4.03 17.01 17.10
C SER A 39 -5.11 16.10 17.64
N GLY A 40 -4.72 15.01 18.30
CA GLY A 40 -5.67 14.05 18.83
C GLY A 40 -6.22 13.10 17.79
N PHE A 41 -7.42 12.61 18.01
CA PHE A 41 -8.07 11.62 17.15
C PHE A 41 -8.48 12.19 15.79
N GLY A 42 -8.38 11.35 14.79
CA GLY A 42 -8.82 11.62 13.44
C GLY A 42 -8.95 10.33 12.64
N TYR A 43 -9.32 10.49 11.39
CA TYR A 43 -9.41 9.37 10.45
C TYR A 43 -8.70 9.72 9.14
N ARG A 44 -8.28 8.68 8.46
CA ARG A 44 -7.72 8.75 7.11
C ARG A 44 -8.42 7.75 6.21
N VAL A 45 -8.73 8.21 5.02
CA VAL A 45 -9.26 7.38 3.94
C VAL A 45 -8.40 7.62 2.72
N GLY A 46 -8.01 6.57 2.03
CA GLY A 46 -7.18 6.67 0.85
C GLY A 46 -7.64 5.79 -0.29
N ILE A 47 -6.97 5.95 -1.40
CA ILE A 47 -6.98 5.01 -2.51
C ILE A 47 -5.52 4.78 -2.91
N GLY A 48 -5.12 3.52 -2.95
CA GLY A 48 -3.75 3.12 -3.25
C GLY A 48 -3.68 2.12 -4.40
N TYR A 49 -2.59 2.16 -5.11
CA TYR A 49 -2.24 1.19 -6.13
C TYR A 49 -1.04 0.37 -5.65
N GLY A 50 -1.20 -0.93 -5.64
CA GLY A 50 -0.14 -1.89 -5.34
C GLY A 50 0.42 -2.53 -6.60
N TYR A 51 1.74 -2.59 -6.68
CA TYR A 51 2.46 -3.31 -7.70
C TYR A 51 3.62 -4.05 -7.06
N GLY A 52 3.68 -5.36 -7.26
CA GLY A 52 4.77 -6.22 -6.86
C GLY A 52 5.13 -7.16 -8.00
N ASN A 53 6.40 -7.27 -8.31
CA ASN A 53 6.93 -8.21 -9.28
C ASN A 53 8.04 -9.03 -8.63
N ASN A 54 7.91 -10.34 -8.68
CA ASN A 54 8.94 -11.27 -8.26
C ASN A 54 9.37 -12.07 -9.49
N SER A 55 10.54 -11.73 -10.01
CA SER A 55 11.13 -12.43 -11.15
C SER A 55 12.11 -13.48 -10.66
N GLY A 56 11.83 -14.73 -10.97
CA GLY A 56 12.67 -15.89 -10.64
C GLY A 56 12.35 -17.04 -11.58
N LEU A 57 12.51 -18.27 -11.10
CA LEU A 57 12.08 -19.49 -11.82
C LEU A 57 10.56 -19.49 -12.08
N PHE A 58 9.79 -18.71 -11.31
CA PHE A 58 8.37 -18.48 -11.47
C PHE A 58 8.15 -16.96 -11.42
N ASP A 59 7.72 -16.39 -12.54
CA ASP A 59 7.40 -14.96 -12.60
C ASP A 59 6.01 -14.74 -11.99
N GLN A 60 5.97 -14.03 -10.87
CA GLN A 60 4.72 -13.64 -10.20
C GLN A 60 4.60 -12.13 -10.18
N CYS A 61 3.51 -11.64 -10.76
CA CYS A 61 3.18 -10.21 -10.75
C CYS A 61 1.84 -10.01 -10.05
N ILE A 62 1.86 -9.20 -9.00
CA ILE A 62 0.65 -8.81 -8.26
C ILE A 62 0.41 -7.33 -8.48
N ASN A 63 -0.77 -6.97 -8.94
CA ASN A 63 -1.19 -5.58 -9.02
C ASN A 63 -2.63 -5.42 -8.56
N GLY A 64 -2.97 -4.26 -8.03
CA GLY A 64 -4.32 -4.03 -7.53
C GLY A 64 -4.55 -2.65 -6.98
N VAL A 65 -5.79 -2.39 -6.66
CA VAL A 65 -6.24 -1.14 -6.05
C VAL A 65 -6.83 -1.46 -4.68
N GLY A 66 -6.40 -0.70 -3.67
CA GLY A 66 -6.87 -0.82 -2.30
C GLY A 66 -7.39 0.50 -1.77
N VAL A 67 -8.29 0.41 -0.81
CA VAL A 67 -8.87 1.53 -0.06
C VAL A 67 -8.48 1.35 1.41
N PRO A 68 -7.39 1.97 1.88
CA PRO A 68 -7.07 1.99 3.29
C PRO A 68 -7.99 2.94 4.06
N LEU A 69 -8.50 2.43 5.18
CA LEU A 69 -9.32 3.12 6.16
C LEU A 69 -8.60 3.07 7.50
N GLU A 70 -8.36 4.19 8.12
CA GLU A 70 -7.53 4.29 9.32
C GLU A 70 -8.15 5.24 10.35
N LEU A 71 -8.09 4.84 11.60
CA LEU A 71 -8.22 5.73 12.74
C LEU A 71 -6.83 6.03 13.27
N ASN A 72 -6.52 7.30 13.46
CA ASN A 72 -5.20 7.71 13.92
C ASN A 72 -5.27 8.76 15.04
N TYR A 73 -4.20 8.83 15.78
CA TYR A 73 -4.02 9.75 16.88
C TYR A 73 -2.71 10.51 16.74
N LEU A 74 -2.77 11.83 16.79
CA LEU A 74 -1.61 12.70 16.72
C LEU A 74 -1.23 13.22 18.10
N LEU A 75 -0.05 12.85 18.55
CA LEU A 75 0.58 13.31 19.79
C LEU A 75 1.54 14.45 19.50
N GLY A 76 1.32 15.60 20.10
CA GLY A 76 2.18 16.77 19.93
C GLY A 76 1.41 18.07 19.88
N LYS A 77 2.06 19.17 20.26
CA LYS A 77 1.42 20.50 20.39
C LYS A 77 1.85 21.50 19.32
N LYS A 78 2.96 21.24 18.64
CA LYS A 78 3.54 22.12 17.62
C LYS A 78 3.41 21.50 16.22
N ASN A 79 4.28 21.90 15.35
CA ASN A 79 4.31 21.42 13.97
C ASN A 79 4.74 19.94 13.85
N SER A 80 5.50 19.46 14.84
CA SER A 80 6.02 18.09 14.91
C SER A 80 5.13 17.22 15.78
N LYS A 81 4.68 16.10 15.27
CA LYS A 81 3.75 15.20 15.95
C LYS A 81 4.18 13.75 15.73
N LEU A 82 3.98 12.93 16.76
CA LEU A 82 3.98 11.49 16.63
C LEU A 82 2.60 11.07 16.14
N GLU A 83 2.56 10.23 15.14
CA GLU A 83 1.35 9.65 14.57
C GLU A 83 1.27 8.18 14.96
N LEU A 84 0.14 7.77 15.51
CA LEU A 84 -0.19 6.38 15.80
C LEU A 84 -1.52 6.09 15.13
N GLY A 85 -1.58 5.00 14.38
CA GLY A 85 -2.77 4.64 13.64
C GLY A 85 -3.03 3.14 13.66
N PHE A 86 -4.28 2.80 13.40
CA PHE A 86 -4.73 1.44 13.16
C PHE A 86 -5.83 1.46 12.10
N GLY A 87 -5.76 0.53 11.16
CA GLY A 87 -6.69 0.51 10.04
C GLY A 87 -6.81 -0.83 9.33
N VAL A 88 -7.65 -0.82 8.33
CA VAL A 88 -7.87 -1.93 7.40
C VAL A 88 -7.75 -1.41 5.97
N SER A 89 -7.06 -2.13 5.12
CA SER A 89 -7.05 -1.90 3.68
C SER A 89 -7.89 -2.97 3.01
N LEU A 90 -8.84 -2.53 2.19
CA LEU A 90 -9.74 -3.39 1.41
C LEU A 90 -9.41 -3.18 -0.06
N GLY A 91 -9.23 -4.25 -0.83
CA GLY A 91 -8.80 -4.07 -2.20
C GLY A 91 -9.16 -5.22 -3.13
N VAL A 92 -8.95 -4.97 -4.42
CA VAL A 92 -9.04 -5.98 -5.46
C VAL A 92 -7.67 -6.11 -6.09
N TYR A 93 -7.13 -7.31 -6.05
CA TYR A 93 -5.79 -7.62 -6.49
C TYR A 93 -5.85 -8.68 -7.59
N ARG A 94 -5.05 -8.46 -8.62
CA ARG A 94 -4.85 -9.39 -9.70
C ARG A 94 -3.46 -9.99 -9.57
N GLU A 95 -3.44 -11.28 -9.39
CA GLU A 95 -2.23 -12.09 -9.41
C GLU A 95 -2.06 -12.71 -10.79
N LYS A 96 -0.88 -12.59 -11.34
CA LYS A 96 -0.49 -13.19 -12.61
C LYS A 96 0.73 -14.04 -12.35
N GLU A 97 0.60 -15.34 -12.56
CA GLU A 97 1.65 -16.31 -12.39
C GLU A 97 2.01 -16.92 -13.74
N THR A 98 3.28 -16.92 -14.08
CA THR A 98 3.79 -17.54 -15.30
C THR A 98 4.71 -18.69 -14.93
N ILE A 99 4.32 -19.89 -15.28
CA ILE A 99 5.07 -21.11 -15.02
C ILE A 99 5.63 -21.63 -16.32
N GLY A 100 6.96 -21.77 -16.40
CA GLY A 100 7.62 -22.45 -17.49
C GLY A 100 7.56 -23.98 -17.29
N TYR A 101 7.14 -24.71 -18.27
CA TYR A 101 7.20 -26.18 -18.27
C TYR A 101 7.94 -26.70 -19.49
N VAL A 102 8.61 -27.82 -19.31
CA VAL A 102 9.31 -28.49 -20.40
C VAL A 102 8.28 -29.25 -21.21
N LYS A 103 8.12 -28.85 -22.48
CA LYS A 103 7.26 -29.56 -23.44
C LYS A 103 8.09 -30.60 -24.15
N ASP A 104 7.75 -31.87 -23.99
CA ASP A 104 8.23 -32.91 -24.87
C ASP A 104 7.52 -32.75 -26.22
N THR A 105 8.24 -32.27 -27.18
CA THR A 105 7.76 -32.18 -28.57
C THR A 105 7.97 -33.54 -29.23
N GLY A 106 7.48 -34.61 -28.65
CA GLY A 106 7.60 -35.96 -29.15
C GLY A 106 7.12 -36.09 -30.60
N TRP A 107 8.03 -35.81 -31.49
CA TRP A 107 7.91 -36.25 -32.85
C TRP A 107 8.62 -37.60 -32.95
N TYR A 108 7.86 -38.67 -33.11
CA TYR A 108 8.40 -40.00 -33.40
C TYR A 108 8.45 -40.15 -34.93
N PRO A 109 9.61 -40.01 -35.53
CA PRO A 109 9.72 -40.37 -36.94
C PRO A 109 9.68 -41.89 -37.05
N ASP A 110 8.87 -42.33 -37.95
CA ASP A 110 8.85 -43.70 -38.43
C ASP A 110 10.22 -44.03 -39.05
N GLY A 111 10.99 -44.92 -38.40
CA GLY A 111 12.18 -45.56 -38.98
C GLY A 111 13.52 -44.81 -38.87
N ASP A 112 14.37 -45.35 -38.03
CA ASP A 112 15.87 -45.38 -38.13
C ASP A 112 16.70 -44.10 -38.03
N LYS A 113 16.23 -43.02 -37.49
CA LYS A 113 17.11 -41.94 -37.00
C LYS A 113 16.74 -41.52 -35.62
N LYS A 114 17.64 -41.71 -34.67
CA LYS A 114 17.65 -41.01 -33.37
C LYS A 114 17.87 -39.53 -33.67
N ASP A 115 16.83 -38.80 -33.97
CA ASP A 115 16.90 -37.36 -34.05
C ASP A 115 16.68 -36.74 -32.67
N GLU A 116 17.50 -35.75 -32.42
CA GLU A 116 17.63 -34.99 -31.18
C GLU A 116 16.27 -34.61 -30.61
N THR A 117 16.02 -35.02 -29.39
CA THR A 117 14.87 -34.62 -28.62
C THR A 117 14.97 -33.11 -28.41
N THR A 118 14.21 -32.34 -29.19
CA THR A 118 14.15 -30.90 -29.06
C THR A 118 13.31 -30.58 -27.83
N TRP A 119 13.95 -30.33 -26.72
CA TRP A 119 13.29 -29.84 -25.51
C TRP A 119 12.87 -28.41 -25.73
N GLY A 120 11.58 -28.15 -25.78
CA GLY A 120 11.03 -26.81 -25.80
C GLY A 120 10.57 -26.39 -24.41
N ILE A 121 10.81 -25.14 -24.03
CA ILE A 121 10.19 -24.55 -22.86
C ILE A 121 8.94 -23.84 -23.33
N ASP A 122 7.78 -24.24 -22.82
CA ASP A 122 6.51 -23.57 -23.04
C ASP A 122 6.09 -22.88 -21.72
N TYR A 123 5.30 -21.81 -21.82
CA TYR A 123 4.90 -21.01 -20.68
C TYR A 123 3.39 -21.03 -20.53
N TYR A 124 2.95 -21.37 -19.34
CA TYR A 124 1.55 -21.26 -18.98
C TYR A 124 1.37 -20.06 -18.06
N THR A 125 0.49 -19.16 -18.46
CA THR A 125 0.15 -17.98 -17.66
C THR A 125 -1.26 -18.13 -17.09
N SER A 126 -1.35 -18.14 -15.77
CA SER A 126 -2.61 -18.05 -15.04
C SER A 126 -2.80 -16.65 -14.48
N SER A 127 -4.01 -16.13 -14.52
CA SER A 127 -4.33 -14.87 -13.86
C SER A 127 -5.59 -15.02 -13.02
N ASN A 128 -5.50 -14.67 -11.76
CA ASN A 128 -6.61 -14.69 -10.82
C ASN A 128 -6.85 -13.29 -10.27
N THR A 129 -8.11 -12.90 -10.17
CA THR A 129 -8.48 -11.62 -9.54
C THR A 129 -9.30 -11.93 -8.31
N GLN A 130 -8.86 -11.41 -7.17
CA GLN A 130 -9.47 -11.70 -5.89
C GLN A 130 -9.63 -10.45 -5.04
N PHE A 131 -10.63 -10.46 -4.19
CA PHE A 131 -10.77 -9.49 -3.13
C PHE A 131 -9.82 -9.85 -2.00
N GLY A 132 -9.04 -8.88 -1.53
CA GLY A 132 -8.12 -9.03 -0.42
C GLY A 132 -8.33 -7.94 0.63
N TYR A 133 -7.94 -8.25 1.85
CA TYR A 133 -7.89 -7.28 2.94
C TYR A 133 -6.70 -7.55 3.84
N PHE A 134 -6.21 -6.50 4.49
CA PHE A 134 -5.23 -6.63 5.55
C PHE A 134 -5.44 -5.55 6.62
N LEU A 135 -5.12 -5.90 7.85
CA LEU A 135 -5.04 -4.96 8.95
C LEU A 135 -3.66 -4.33 8.98
N PHE A 136 -3.57 -3.08 9.37
CA PHE A 136 -2.29 -2.41 9.53
C PHE A 136 -2.29 -1.48 10.75
N GLY A 137 -1.11 -1.34 11.33
CA GLY A 137 -0.79 -0.26 12.25
C GLY A 137 -0.09 0.86 11.49
N ASP A 138 0.05 1.99 12.14
CA ASP A 138 0.82 3.12 11.64
C ASP A 138 1.57 3.76 12.82
N ILE A 139 2.87 3.85 12.71
CA ILE A 139 3.74 4.50 13.69
C ILE A 139 4.67 5.41 12.93
N GLY A 140 4.51 6.73 13.09
CA GLY A 140 5.24 7.67 12.29
C GLY A 140 5.39 9.05 12.89
N TYR A 141 6.15 9.83 12.17
CA TYR A 141 6.37 11.23 12.40
C TYR A 141 5.57 12.05 11.39
N ARG A 142 4.84 13.06 11.87
CA ARG A 142 4.14 14.03 11.04
C ARG A 142 4.64 15.43 11.35
N TYR A 143 5.03 16.15 10.30
CA TYR A 143 5.35 17.56 10.33
C TYR A 143 4.29 18.34 9.56
N GLN A 144 3.66 19.31 10.20
CA GLN A 144 2.58 20.08 9.62
C GLN A 144 2.78 21.57 9.89
N ARG A 145 3.00 22.35 8.85
CA ARG A 145 3.17 23.81 8.96
C ARG A 145 1.84 24.54 9.01
N PRO A 146 1.76 25.69 9.68
CA PRO A 146 0.59 26.56 9.63
C PRO A 146 0.26 27.03 8.20
N SER A 147 1.28 27.16 7.33
CA SER A 147 1.10 27.49 5.91
C SER A 147 0.34 26.42 5.11
N GLY A 148 0.28 25.19 5.60
CA GLY A 148 -0.42 24.07 4.96
C GLY A 148 0.46 22.88 4.62
N PHE A 149 1.75 23.07 4.38
CA PHE A 149 2.63 21.98 4.03
C PHE A 149 2.62 20.88 5.12
N MET A 150 2.45 19.65 4.69
CA MET A 150 2.49 18.46 5.53
C MET A 150 3.47 17.43 4.97
N PHE A 151 4.27 16.88 5.86
CA PHE A 151 5.17 15.75 5.62
C PHE A 151 4.91 14.67 6.66
N ARG A 152 4.95 13.43 6.25
CA ARG A 152 4.89 12.28 7.16
C ARG A 152 5.85 11.18 6.72
N ALA A 153 6.39 10.44 7.68
CA ALA A 153 7.22 9.28 7.45
C ALA A 153 7.12 8.33 8.65
N GLY A 154 7.14 7.05 8.38
CA GLY A 154 7.02 6.04 9.44
C GLY A 154 7.07 4.62 8.91
N ILE A 155 6.50 3.72 9.69
CA ILE A 155 6.36 2.31 9.36
C ILE A 155 4.91 1.88 9.54
N SER A 156 4.43 1.05 8.62
CA SER A 156 3.11 0.41 8.67
C SER A 156 3.29 -1.11 8.83
N PRO A 157 3.35 -1.63 10.06
CA PRO A 157 3.24 -3.06 10.26
C PRO A 157 1.85 -3.52 9.79
N SER A 158 1.83 -4.52 8.91
CA SER A 158 0.59 -5.06 8.36
C SER A 158 0.47 -6.55 8.64
N PHE A 159 -0.76 -6.99 8.77
CA PHE A 159 -1.08 -8.35 9.15
C PHE A 159 -2.38 -8.80 8.48
N ASN A 160 -2.36 -10.02 7.93
CA ASN A 160 -3.54 -10.65 7.33
C ASN A 160 -3.91 -11.93 8.09
N PHE A 161 -5.16 -12.01 8.53
CA PHE A 161 -5.73 -13.18 9.20
C PHE A 161 -6.38 -14.12 8.19
N GLY A 162 -5.61 -15.08 7.67
CA GLY A 162 -6.20 -16.28 7.11
C GLY A 162 -6.58 -16.25 5.64
N ASP A 163 -5.96 -15.42 4.85
CA ASP A 163 -6.02 -15.60 3.41
C ASP A 163 -5.17 -16.82 3.02
N LYS A 164 -5.84 -17.86 2.50
CA LYS A 164 -5.18 -19.07 2.01
C LYS A 164 -4.42 -18.84 0.71
N ASN A 165 -4.62 -17.68 0.08
CA ASN A 165 -4.13 -17.36 -1.26
C ASN A 165 -2.84 -16.51 -1.26
N GLY A 166 -2.10 -16.48 -0.17
CA GLY A 166 -0.69 -16.10 -0.25
C GLY A 166 -0.32 -14.63 -0.09
N LEU A 167 -1.24 -13.73 0.26
CA LEU A 167 -0.83 -12.42 0.74
C LEU A 167 -0.06 -12.59 2.05
N ASN A 168 1.15 -12.07 2.13
CA ASN A 168 2.05 -12.23 3.26
C ASN A 168 1.32 -11.97 4.58
N LYS A 169 1.39 -12.93 5.51
CA LYS A 169 0.71 -12.87 6.80
C LYS A 169 1.16 -11.71 7.67
N SER A 170 2.35 -11.21 7.45
CA SER A 170 2.88 -10.02 8.13
C SER A 170 3.93 -9.34 7.27
N ALA A 171 3.92 -8.02 7.25
CA ALA A 171 4.90 -7.20 6.55
C ALA A 171 5.11 -5.88 7.28
N PHE A 172 6.31 -5.30 7.13
CA PHE A 172 6.66 -3.97 7.62
C PHE A 172 6.98 -3.10 6.42
N TYR A 173 6.10 -2.17 6.13
CA TYR A 173 6.33 -1.23 5.04
C TYR A 173 6.70 0.14 5.60
N PRO A 174 7.89 0.68 5.30
CA PRO A 174 8.14 2.09 5.51
C PRO A 174 7.24 2.91 4.61
N TYR A 175 6.93 4.13 5.01
CA TYR A 175 6.19 5.05 4.17
C TYR A 175 6.75 6.47 4.26
N VAL A 176 6.54 7.20 3.21
CA VAL A 176 6.77 8.64 3.12
C VAL A 176 5.61 9.29 2.40
N GLY A 177 5.10 10.39 2.96
CA GLY A 177 3.99 11.13 2.39
C GLY A 177 4.19 12.63 2.45
N PHE A 178 3.66 13.31 1.43
CA PHE A 178 3.65 14.76 1.31
C PHE A 178 2.24 15.23 1.02
N GLY A 179 1.85 16.35 1.58
CA GLY A 179 0.51 16.85 1.41
C GLY A 179 0.32 18.30 1.81
N TRP A 180 -0.93 18.68 1.78
CA TRP A 180 -1.37 20.01 2.11
C TRP A 180 -2.55 20.00 3.08
N SER A 181 -2.46 20.80 4.13
CA SER A 181 -3.49 20.97 5.15
C SER A 181 -4.32 22.22 4.85
N PHE A 182 -5.62 22.14 5.03
CA PHE A 182 -6.57 23.22 4.81
C PHE A 182 -7.73 23.23 5.82
#